data_63d10566301f11971b8d6147633cee81
#
_entry.id   63d10566301f11971b8d6147633cee81
#
_cell.length_a   1.000
_cell.length_b   1.000
_cell.length_c   1.000
_cell.angle_alpha   90.00
_cell.angle_beta   90.00
_cell.angle_gamma   90.00
#
_symmetry.space_group_name_H-M   'P 1'
#
loop_
_entity.id
_entity.type
_entity.pdbx_description
1 polymer ?
#
loop_
_entity_poly.entity_id
_entity_poly.type
_entity_poly.pdbx_seq_one_letter_code
_entity_poly.pdbx_strand_id
1 'polypeptide(L)'
;GDVYKRQIPFCFGIAAIISKDKSNDWISESKKWTYFSWTFLSIGLLLGSRWAYLELGWGGYWAWDPVENVALMPWLLLTAFIHSSYAQEQKKVLRRWNLLLIFLAFFLSIFGTFITRSGLISSVHSFAQSSIGNYFIVFIILILLSSAFLYYRNKIYIESEKEIKSLYSKENFFVFNNILFLVITFTVLVGTIFPVSYTHLRAHE
;
A
#
# COMPACT_ATOMS: atom_id res chain seq x y z
N GLY A 1 -13.38 -5.40 -7.47
CA GLY A 1 -12.28 -6.08 -8.00
C GLY A 1 -10.85 -5.67 -7.72
N ASP A 2 -10.52 -4.46 -7.18
CA ASP A 2 -9.12 -4.00 -7.16
C ASP A 2 -8.25 -4.62 -6.06
N VAL A 3 -8.84 -5.10 -4.97
CA VAL A 3 -8.10 -5.77 -3.88
C VAL A 3 -7.43 -7.05 -4.38
N TYR A 4 -8.10 -7.84 -5.22
CA TYR A 4 -7.54 -9.09 -5.75
C TYR A 4 -6.29 -8.89 -6.61
N LYS A 5 -6.23 -7.81 -7.38
CA LYS A 5 -5.10 -7.50 -8.26
C LYS A 5 -3.84 -7.15 -7.47
N ARG A 6 -3.98 -6.50 -6.31
CA ARG A 6 -2.88 -6.12 -5.40
C ARG A 6 -2.41 -7.27 -4.53
N GLN A 7 -3.23 -8.31 -4.37
CA GLN A 7 -2.86 -9.52 -3.67
C GLN A 7 -1.74 -10.29 -4.39
N ILE A 8 -1.70 -10.25 -5.73
CA ILE A 8 -0.74 -11.03 -6.51
C ILE A 8 0.71 -10.66 -6.22
N PRO A 9 1.15 -9.38 -6.25
CA PRO A 9 2.52 -9.00 -5.86
C PRO A 9 2.86 -9.41 -4.42
N PHE A 10 1.91 -9.29 -3.49
CA PHE A 10 2.07 -9.74 -2.11
C PHE A 10 2.31 -11.25 -2.03
N CYS A 11 1.54 -12.07 -2.77
CA CYS A 11 1.71 -13.52 -2.81
C CYS A 11 3.08 -13.92 -3.34
N PHE A 12 3.60 -13.25 -4.38
CA PHE A 12 4.97 -13.49 -4.87
C PHE A 12 6.01 -13.15 -3.82
N GLY A 13 5.85 -12.04 -3.10
CA GLY A 13 6.75 -11.66 -2.00
C GLY A 13 6.76 -12.70 -0.87
N ILE A 14 5.58 -13.16 -0.44
CA ILE A 14 5.44 -14.22 0.57
C ILE A 14 6.04 -15.55 0.07
N ALA A 15 5.77 -15.93 -1.17
CA ALA A 15 6.32 -17.15 -1.76
C ALA A 15 7.85 -17.13 -1.80
N ALA A 16 8.46 -16.00 -2.18
CA ALA A 16 9.91 -15.83 -2.18
C ALA A 16 10.53 -15.94 -0.78
N ILE A 17 9.82 -15.49 0.27
CA ILE A 17 10.28 -15.66 1.65
C ILE A 17 10.15 -17.11 2.11
N ILE A 18 9.04 -17.79 1.84
CA ILE A 18 8.78 -19.17 2.27
C ILE A 18 9.71 -20.15 1.55
N SER A 19 9.91 -19.99 0.25
CA SER A 19 10.81 -20.81 -0.56
C SER A 19 12.28 -20.59 -0.25
N LYS A 20 12.60 -19.53 0.54
CA LYS A 20 13.99 -19.11 0.84
C LYS A 20 14.79 -18.83 -0.43
N ASP A 21 14.09 -18.50 -1.50
CA ASP A 21 14.68 -18.23 -2.79
C ASP A 21 15.43 -16.89 -2.76
N LYS A 22 16.74 -16.94 -3.08
CA LYS A 22 17.59 -15.75 -3.20
C LYS A 22 17.60 -15.18 -4.60
N SER A 23 16.95 -15.83 -5.58
CA SER A 23 16.84 -15.29 -6.94
C SER A 23 16.05 -13.98 -6.97
N ASN A 24 16.17 -13.26 -8.09
CA ASN A 24 15.37 -12.07 -8.33
C ASN A 24 14.14 -12.36 -9.24
N ASP A 25 13.80 -13.62 -9.49
CA ASP A 25 12.72 -13.99 -10.41
C ASP A 25 11.37 -13.48 -9.90
N TRP A 26 11.14 -13.58 -8.58
CA TRP A 26 9.94 -13.07 -7.94
C TRP A 26 9.70 -11.58 -8.18
N ILE A 27 10.78 -10.75 -8.27
CA ILE A 27 10.63 -9.31 -8.47
C ILE A 27 10.19 -8.99 -9.90
N SER A 28 10.71 -9.73 -10.88
CA SER A 28 10.32 -9.57 -12.29
C SER A 28 8.84 -9.88 -12.49
N GLU A 29 8.36 -10.98 -11.92
CA GLU A 29 6.94 -11.34 -11.99
C GLU A 29 6.05 -10.38 -11.18
N SER A 30 6.45 -10.05 -9.95
CA SER A 30 5.72 -9.07 -9.12
C SER A 30 5.59 -7.72 -9.82
N LYS A 31 6.64 -7.27 -10.52
CA LYS A 31 6.65 -6.00 -11.24
C LYS A 31 5.59 -5.95 -12.34
N LYS A 32 5.43 -7.02 -13.13
CA LYS A 32 4.39 -7.10 -14.17
C LYS A 32 2.99 -6.91 -13.59
N TRP A 33 2.68 -7.65 -12.54
CA TRP A 33 1.39 -7.55 -11.86
C TRP A 33 1.19 -6.23 -11.12
N THR A 34 2.28 -5.63 -10.64
CA THR A 34 2.24 -4.30 -10.04
C THR A 34 1.89 -3.23 -11.07
N TYR A 35 2.50 -3.25 -12.25
CA TYR A 35 2.13 -2.33 -13.35
C TYR A 35 0.66 -2.46 -13.71
N PHE A 36 0.16 -3.68 -13.83
CA PHE A 36 -1.25 -3.93 -14.11
C PHE A 36 -2.14 -3.32 -13.01
N SER A 37 -1.86 -3.64 -11.75
CA SER A 37 -2.62 -3.14 -10.61
C SER A 37 -2.54 -1.60 -10.49
N TRP A 38 -1.38 -1.03 -10.68
CA TRP A 38 -1.13 0.41 -10.63
C TRP A 38 -1.89 1.15 -11.73
N THR A 39 -1.89 0.62 -12.95
CA THR A 39 -2.63 1.21 -14.08
C THR A 39 -4.13 1.26 -13.80
N PHE A 40 -4.73 0.14 -13.36
CA PHE A 40 -6.16 0.11 -13.05
C PHE A 40 -6.51 0.98 -11.86
N LEU A 41 -5.64 1.08 -10.86
CA LEU A 41 -5.83 1.97 -9.73
C LEU A 41 -5.75 3.43 -10.16
N SER A 42 -4.81 3.78 -11.03
CA SER A 42 -4.70 5.14 -11.61
C SER A 42 -5.96 5.53 -12.38
N ILE A 43 -6.47 4.63 -13.24
CA ILE A 43 -7.73 4.84 -13.95
C ILE A 43 -8.88 5.01 -12.96
N GLY A 44 -8.94 4.17 -11.92
CA GLY A 44 -9.98 4.26 -10.89
C GLY A 44 -9.94 5.59 -10.12
N LEU A 45 -8.76 6.06 -9.76
CA LEU A 45 -8.57 7.38 -9.10
C LEU A 45 -9.03 8.52 -10.01
N LEU A 46 -8.64 8.51 -11.29
CA LEU A 46 -9.03 9.55 -12.26
C LEU A 46 -10.55 9.56 -12.51
N LEU A 47 -11.15 8.39 -12.70
CA LEU A 47 -12.60 8.29 -12.92
C LEU A 47 -13.39 8.66 -11.66
N GLY A 48 -12.91 8.27 -10.48
CA GLY A 48 -13.49 8.66 -9.19
C GLY A 48 -13.43 10.17 -8.96
N SER A 49 -12.29 10.78 -9.23
CA SER A 49 -12.12 12.25 -9.15
C SER A 49 -13.08 12.99 -10.10
N ARG A 50 -13.21 12.49 -11.34
CA ARG A 50 -14.17 13.06 -12.30
C ARG A 50 -15.60 12.92 -11.82
N TRP A 51 -15.95 11.76 -11.30
CA TRP A 51 -17.30 11.52 -10.76
C TRP A 51 -17.60 12.47 -9.59
N ALA A 52 -16.68 12.62 -8.65
CA ALA A 52 -16.83 13.52 -7.53
C ALA A 52 -17.02 14.98 -7.97
N TYR A 53 -16.27 15.43 -8.97
CA TYR A 53 -16.43 16.78 -9.54
C TYR A 53 -17.81 17.00 -10.15
N LEU A 54 -18.32 16.03 -10.92
CA LEU A 54 -19.57 16.18 -11.66
C LEU A 54 -20.81 16.00 -10.77
N GLU A 55 -20.76 15.03 -9.83
CA GLU A 55 -21.96 14.60 -9.08
C GLU A 55 -22.05 15.26 -7.69
N LEU A 56 -20.92 15.52 -7.04
CA LEU A 56 -20.94 16.05 -5.67
C LEU A 56 -20.85 17.57 -5.58
N GLY A 57 -20.52 18.23 -6.67
CA GLY A 57 -20.46 19.69 -6.71
C GLY A 57 -19.36 20.31 -5.82
N TRP A 58 -18.31 19.57 -5.54
CA TRP A 58 -17.21 20.01 -4.63
C TRP A 58 -16.34 21.13 -5.21
N GLY A 59 -16.54 21.53 -6.47
CA GLY A 59 -15.74 22.55 -7.12
C GLY A 59 -14.30 22.16 -7.43
N GLY A 60 -13.93 20.90 -7.19
CA GLY A 60 -12.60 20.34 -7.44
C GLY A 60 -12.64 18.83 -7.67
N TYR A 61 -11.55 18.31 -8.25
CA TYR A 61 -11.41 16.87 -8.55
C TYR A 61 -10.97 16.04 -7.34
N TRP A 62 -10.58 16.68 -6.24
CA TRP A 62 -10.07 16.02 -5.03
C TRP A 62 -10.43 16.81 -3.79
N ALA A 63 -11.06 16.18 -2.82
CA ALA A 63 -11.51 16.79 -1.58
C ALA A 63 -10.87 16.22 -0.31
N TRP A 64 -9.90 15.34 -0.45
CA TRP A 64 -9.28 14.62 0.67
C TRP A 64 -10.27 13.80 1.49
N ASP A 65 -11.34 13.34 0.83
CA ASP A 65 -12.30 12.44 1.46
C ASP A 65 -11.60 11.15 1.90
N PRO A 66 -11.99 10.55 3.05
CA PRO A 66 -11.36 9.32 3.54
C PRO A 66 -11.31 8.18 2.52
N VAL A 67 -12.32 8.04 1.66
CA VAL A 67 -12.34 6.98 0.62
C VAL A 67 -11.35 7.29 -0.51
N GLU A 68 -11.19 8.56 -0.90
CA GLU A 68 -10.14 8.99 -1.83
C GLU A 68 -8.76 8.72 -1.25
N ASN A 69 -8.54 9.09 -0.01
CA ASN A 69 -7.27 8.94 0.70
C ASN A 69 -6.84 7.46 0.81
N VAL A 70 -7.76 6.55 1.17
CA VAL A 70 -7.42 5.11 1.29
C VAL A 70 -7.16 4.44 -0.06
N ALA A 71 -7.63 5.02 -1.17
CA ALA A 71 -7.26 4.57 -2.50
C ALA A 71 -5.89 5.12 -2.95
N LEU A 72 -5.55 6.36 -2.55
CA LEU A 72 -4.28 7.01 -2.87
C LEU A 72 -3.08 6.34 -2.19
N MET A 73 -3.21 5.96 -0.91
CA MET A 73 -2.11 5.38 -0.15
C MET A 73 -1.46 4.13 -0.80
N PRO A 74 -2.19 3.07 -1.17
CA PRO A 74 -1.58 1.94 -1.87
C PRO A 74 -1.04 2.31 -3.26
N TRP A 75 -1.61 3.30 -3.95
CA TRP A 75 -1.08 3.81 -5.21
C TRP A 75 0.31 4.42 -5.04
N LEU A 76 0.54 5.22 -3.99
CA LEU A 76 1.84 5.79 -3.65
C LEU A 76 2.88 4.70 -3.37
N LEU A 77 2.52 3.67 -2.60
CA LEU A 77 3.43 2.57 -2.28
C LEU A 77 3.76 1.69 -3.50
N LEU A 78 2.78 1.42 -4.37
CA LEU A 78 3.03 0.71 -5.62
C LEU A 78 3.93 1.53 -6.55
N THR A 79 3.78 2.86 -6.57
CA THR A 79 4.66 3.76 -7.30
C THR A 79 6.10 3.67 -6.78
N ALA A 80 6.28 3.73 -5.46
CA ALA A 80 7.58 3.55 -4.80
C ALA A 80 8.20 2.19 -5.16
N PHE A 81 7.41 1.11 -5.11
CA PHE A 81 7.85 -0.24 -5.48
C PHE A 81 8.28 -0.33 -6.95
N ILE A 82 7.53 0.24 -7.87
CA ILE A 82 7.88 0.25 -9.31
C ILE A 82 9.26 0.87 -9.52
N HIS A 83 9.56 1.99 -8.88
CA HIS A 83 10.86 2.64 -8.99
C HIS A 83 11.99 1.79 -8.40
N SER A 84 11.82 1.26 -7.19
CA SER A 84 12.88 0.49 -6.52
C SER A 84 13.01 -0.95 -7.03
N SER A 85 11.97 -1.52 -7.64
CA SER A 85 12.04 -2.83 -8.28
C SER A 85 13.07 -2.87 -9.42
N TYR A 86 13.20 -1.77 -10.15
CA TYR A 86 14.23 -1.64 -11.18
C TYR A 86 15.65 -1.74 -10.59
N ALA A 87 15.89 -1.07 -9.44
CA ALA A 87 17.19 -1.15 -8.76
C ALA A 87 17.49 -2.56 -8.25
N GLN A 88 16.49 -3.28 -7.74
CA GLN A 88 16.66 -4.66 -7.32
C GLN A 88 16.96 -5.58 -8.49
N GLU A 89 16.24 -5.45 -9.60
CA GLU A 89 16.38 -6.30 -10.78
C GLU A 89 17.78 -6.14 -11.41
N GLN A 90 18.27 -4.89 -11.55
CA GLN A 90 19.53 -4.59 -12.23
C GLN A 90 20.76 -4.70 -11.31
N LYS A 91 20.63 -4.33 -10.05
CA LYS A 91 21.77 -4.15 -9.12
C LYS A 91 21.73 -5.11 -7.93
N LYS A 92 20.65 -5.86 -7.74
CA LYS A 92 20.44 -6.81 -6.62
C LYS A 92 20.51 -6.15 -5.23
N VAL A 93 20.05 -4.90 -5.16
CA VAL A 93 19.92 -4.08 -3.94
C VAL A 93 18.43 -3.91 -3.58
N LEU A 94 18.12 -3.39 -2.39
CA LEU A 94 16.78 -2.99 -1.94
C LEU A 94 15.75 -4.14 -1.78
N ARG A 95 16.18 -5.38 -1.69
CA ARG A 95 15.26 -6.53 -1.56
C ARG A 95 14.34 -6.41 -0.34
N ARG A 96 14.88 -6.11 0.83
CA ARG A 96 14.09 -5.91 2.07
C ARG A 96 13.08 -4.78 1.91
N TRP A 97 13.52 -3.70 1.28
CA TRP A 97 12.72 -2.52 1.05
C TRP A 97 11.53 -2.82 0.14
N ASN A 98 11.75 -3.52 -0.96
CA ASN A 98 10.71 -3.89 -1.90
C ASN A 98 9.67 -4.84 -1.31
N LEU A 99 10.09 -5.81 -0.49
CA LEU A 99 9.17 -6.67 0.26
C LEU A 99 8.30 -5.85 1.22
N LEU A 100 8.89 -4.90 1.95
CA LEU A 100 8.15 -4.01 2.84
C LEU A 100 7.11 -3.17 2.08
N LEU A 101 7.48 -2.58 0.94
CA LEU A 101 6.57 -1.77 0.13
C LEU A 101 5.37 -2.57 -0.36
N ILE A 102 5.58 -3.80 -0.85
CA ILE A 102 4.47 -4.69 -1.29
C ILE A 102 3.57 -5.07 -0.11
N PHE A 103 4.14 -5.38 1.04
CA PHE A 103 3.37 -5.74 2.23
C PHE A 103 2.52 -4.58 2.72
N LEU A 104 3.10 -3.39 2.79
CA LEU A 104 2.38 -2.17 3.17
C LEU A 104 1.30 -1.80 2.13
N ALA A 105 1.58 -1.94 0.84
CA ALA A 105 0.60 -1.65 -0.21
C ALA A 105 -0.62 -2.58 -0.12
N PHE A 106 -0.39 -3.88 0.14
CA PHE A 106 -1.47 -4.83 0.34
C PHE A 106 -2.22 -4.56 1.65
N PHE A 107 -1.50 -4.35 2.75
CA PHE A 107 -2.11 -3.97 4.03
C PHE A 107 -3.02 -2.75 3.91
N LEU A 108 -2.53 -1.65 3.31
CA LEU A 108 -3.33 -0.44 3.13
C LEU A 108 -4.52 -0.64 2.18
N SER A 109 -4.45 -1.60 1.26
CA SER A 109 -5.59 -1.96 0.41
C SER A 109 -6.71 -2.64 1.20
N ILE A 110 -6.36 -3.55 2.12
CA ILE A 110 -7.32 -4.19 3.02
C ILE A 110 -7.85 -3.18 4.04
N PHE A 111 -6.98 -2.34 4.58
CA PHE A 111 -7.35 -1.25 5.47
C PHE A 111 -8.34 -0.28 4.78
N GLY A 112 -8.11 0.07 3.52
CA GLY A 112 -9.05 0.88 2.75
C GLY A 112 -10.43 0.23 2.62
N THR A 113 -10.48 -1.08 2.40
CA THR A 113 -11.74 -1.83 2.36
C THR A 113 -12.43 -1.83 3.74
N PHE A 114 -11.66 -1.96 4.81
CA PHE A 114 -12.16 -1.82 6.17
C PHE A 114 -12.80 -0.44 6.39
N ILE A 115 -12.10 0.64 6.07
CA ILE A 115 -12.59 2.01 6.21
C ILE A 115 -13.92 2.21 5.46
N THR A 116 -14.01 1.75 4.22
CA THR A 116 -15.21 1.94 3.38
C THR A 116 -16.41 1.08 3.79
N ARG A 117 -16.19 -0.01 4.54
CA ARG A 117 -17.22 -0.99 4.89
C ARG A 117 -17.59 -1.02 6.38
N SER A 118 -16.75 -0.49 7.25
CA SER A 118 -16.95 -0.53 8.72
C SER A 118 -18.01 0.43 9.22
N GLY A 119 -18.37 1.45 8.44
CA GLY A 119 -19.26 2.53 8.90
C GLY A 119 -18.65 3.46 9.95
N LEU A 120 -17.34 3.33 10.23
CA LEU A 120 -16.62 4.17 11.19
C LEU A 120 -16.45 5.61 10.69
N ILE A 121 -16.46 5.80 9.39
CA ILE A 121 -16.26 7.10 8.75
C ILE A 121 -17.48 7.45 7.92
N SER A 122 -18.04 8.63 8.14
CA SER A 122 -19.03 9.21 7.25
C SER A 122 -18.32 9.75 6.02
N SER A 123 -18.60 9.14 4.86
CA SER A 123 -18.13 9.61 3.56
C SER A 123 -19.27 9.50 2.56
N VAL A 124 -19.33 10.44 1.65
CA VAL A 124 -20.29 10.42 0.53
C VAL A 124 -20.07 9.23 -0.42
N HIS A 125 -18.87 8.61 -0.35
CA HIS A 125 -18.51 7.40 -1.08
C HIS A 125 -18.76 6.10 -0.29
N SER A 126 -19.26 6.19 0.94
CA SER A 126 -19.51 5.05 1.83
C SER A 126 -20.96 4.56 1.65
N PHE A 127 -21.23 3.82 0.58
CA PHE A 127 -22.59 3.41 0.17
C PHE A 127 -23.18 2.25 0.99
N ALA A 128 -22.41 1.54 1.79
CA ALA A 128 -22.92 0.39 2.55
C ALA A 128 -22.15 0.21 3.86
N GLN A 129 -22.86 0.36 4.96
CA GLN A 129 -22.39 -0.08 6.28
C GLN A 129 -22.73 -1.56 6.46
N SER A 130 -21.79 -2.34 6.97
CA SER A 130 -22.02 -3.75 7.28
C SER A 130 -21.29 -4.15 8.56
N SER A 131 -21.82 -5.15 9.27
CA SER A 131 -21.19 -5.76 10.47
C SER A 131 -19.87 -6.50 10.16
N ILE A 132 -19.44 -6.49 8.92
CA ILE A 132 -18.22 -7.14 8.43
C ILE A 132 -16.92 -6.48 8.94
N GLY A 133 -17.00 -5.25 9.49
CA GLY A 133 -15.82 -4.51 9.96
C GLY A 133 -14.93 -5.28 10.92
N ASN A 134 -15.50 -5.99 11.88
CA ASN A 134 -14.74 -6.77 12.87
C ASN A 134 -13.92 -7.90 12.21
N TYR A 135 -14.47 -8.55 11.19
CA TYR A 135 -13.75 -9.60 10.43
C TYR A 135 -12.55 -9.03 9.68
N PHE A 136 -12.67 -7.80 9.14
CA PHE A 136 -11.54 -7.12 8.50
C PHE A 136 -10.44 -6.77 9.51
N ILE A 137 -10.76 -6.34 10.72
CA ILE A 137 -9.76 -6.07 11.77
C ILE A 137 -8.98 -7.34 12.09
N VAL A 138 -9.68 -8.46 12.34
CA VAL A 138 -9.04 -9.75 12.61
C VAL A 138 -8.15 -10.17 11.45
N PHE A 139 -8.63 -10.04 10.22
CA PHE A 139 -7.87 -10.38 9.01
C PHE A 139 -6.62 -9.51 8.84
N ILE A 140 -6.72 -8.21 9.09
CA ILE A 140 -5.60 -7.25 9.07
C ILE A 140 -4.53 -7.65 10.09
N ILE A 141 -4.95 -7.95 11.33
CA ILE A 141 -4.03 -8.39 12.39
C ILE A 141 -3.32 -9.69 11.99
N LEU A 142 -4.04 -10.67 11.45
CA LEU A 142 -3.46 -11.93 10.99
C LEU A 142 -2.45 -11.73 9.87
N ILE A 143 -2.74 -10.87 8.89
CA ILE A 143 -1.80 -10.54 7.81
C ILE A 143 -0.54 -9.87 8.36
N LEU A 144 -0.69 -8.89 9.25
CA LEU A 144 0.44 -8.19 9.84
C LEU A 144 1.33 -9.13 10.66
N LEU A 145 0.74 -9.93 11.54
CA LEU A 145 1.48 -10.87 12.38
C LEU A 145 2.17 -11.95 11.56
N SER A 146 1.47 -12.55 10.59
CA SER A 146 2.06 -13.59 9.72
C SER A 146 3.18 -13.03 8.84
N SER A 147 2.99 -11.85 8.26
CA SER A 147 4.02 -11.19 7.44
C SER A 147 5.25 -10.80 8.27
N ALA A 148 5.04 -10.24 9.46
CA ALA A 148 6.12 -9.93 10.39
C ALA A 148 6.87 -11.19 10.83
N PHE A 149 6.15 -12.24 11.22
CA PHE A 149 6.74 -13.53 11.60
C PHE A 149 7.60 -14.11 10.48
N LEU A 150 7.08 -14.19 9.26
CA LEU A 150 7.81 -14.70 8.11
C LEU A 150 9.04 -13.82 7.80
N TYR A 151 8.91 -12.51 7.88
CA TYR A 151 9.99 -11.57 7.68
C TYR A 151 11.13 -11.78 8.68
N TYR A 152 10.82 -11.83 9.97
CA TYR A 152 11.83 -12.00 11.02
C TYR A 152 12.47 -13.39 11.00
N ARG A 153 11.67 -14.44 10.80
CA ARG A 153 12.17 -15.82 10.73
C ARG A 153 13.12 -16.06 9.57
N ASN A 154 12.90 -15.41 8.44
CA ASN A 154 13.68 -15.61 7.22
C ASN A 154 14.61 -14.42 6.90
N LYS A 155 14.99 -13.64 7.91
CA LYS A 155 15.79 -12.42 7.77
C LYS A 155 17.04 -12.60 6.88
N ILE A 156 17.75 -13.73 7.00
CA ILE A 156 18.97 -14.05 6.24
C ILE A 156 18.69 -14.19 4.72
N TYR A 157 17.49 -14.68 4.35
CA TYR A 157 17.11 -14.91 2.95
C TYR A 157 16.54 -13.67 2.25
N ILE A 158 16.14 -12.67 3.04
CA ILE A 158 15.63 -11.39 2.53
C ILE A 158 16.71 -10.34 2.38
N GLU A 159 17.93 -10.60 2.80
CA GLU A 159 19.05 -9.68 2.62
C GLU A 159 19.36 -9.46 1.14
N SER A 160 19.70 -8.23 0.80
CA SER A 160 20.16 -7.90 -0.54
C SER A 160 21.53 -8.53 -0.79
N GLU A 161 21.79 -9.01 -2.01
CA GLU A 161 23.10 -9.58 -2.35
C GLU A 161 24.21 -8.51 -2.35
N LYS A 162 23.84 -7.26 -2.61
CA LYS A 162 24.77 -6.12 -2.65
C LYS A 162 24.27 -4.99 -1.78
N GLU A 163 25.21 -4.24 -1.22
CA GLU A 163 24.96 -3.01 -0.47
C GLU A 163 25.12 -1.78 -1.37
N ILE A 164 24.43 -0.71 -1.01
CA ILE A 164 24.58 0.59 -1.67
C ILE A 164 25.87 1.23 -1.14
N LYS A 165 26.87 1.41 -2.02
CA LYS A 165 28.20 1.86 -1.63
C LYS A 165 28.37 3.39 -1.54
N SER A 166 27.48 4.16 -2.16
CA SER A 166 27.61 5.62 -2.23
C SER A 166 26.28 6.32 -2.00
N LEU A 167 26.31 7.40 -1.23
CA LEU A 167 25.15 8.26 -0.99
C LEU A 167 24.66 8.94 -2.27
N TYR A 168 25.54 9.20 -3.23
CA TYR A 168 25.22 9.84 -4.50
C TYR A 168 24.99 8.83 -5.64
N SER A 169 24.73 7.56 -5.31
CA SER A 169 24.39 6.56 -6.30
C SER A 169 22.94 6.71 -6.79
N LYS A 170 22.64 6.26 -8.03
CA LYS A 170 21.28 6.22 -8.58
C LYS A 170 20.35 5.38 -7.68
N GLU A 171 20.87 4.31 -7.08
CA GLU A 171 20.15 3.42 -6.19
C GLU A 171 19.71 4.14 -4.91
N ASN A 172 20.56 5.01 -4.36
CA ASN A 172 20.22 5.79 -3.19
C ASN A 172 19.17 6.88 -3.47
N PHE A 173 19.13 7.43 -4.68
CA PHE A 173 18.04 8.32 -5.09
C PHE A 173 16.69 7.60 -5.15
N PHE A 174 16.65 6.31 -5.52
CA PHE A 174 15.41 5.52 -5.40
C PHE A 174 14.99 5.34 -3.95
N VAL A 175 15.92 5.12 -3.02
CA VAL A 175 15.59 5.06 -1.58
C VAL A 175 15.03 6.38 -1.09
N PHE A 176 15.66 7.49 -1.44
CA PHE A 176 15.19 8.82 -1.06
C PHE A 176 13.78 9.10 -1.61
N ASN A 177 13.55 8.80 -2.88
CA ASN A 177 12.23 8.93 -3.49
C ASN A 177 11.18 8.05 -2.78
N ASN A 178 11.52 6.82 -2.42
CA ASN A 178 10.63 5.93 -1.70
C ASN A 178 10.31 6.43 -0.29
N ILE A 179 11.29 7.01 0.41
CA ILE A 179 11.07 7.65 1.71
C ILE A 179 10.06 8.80 1.56
N LEU A 180 10.17 9.59 0.50
CA LEU A 180 9.23 10.68 0.22
C LEU A 180 7.80 10.15 0.04
N PHE A 181 7.62 9.09 -0.75
CA PHE A 181 6.33 8.43 -0.91
C PHE A 181 5.79 7.85 0.40
N LEU A 182 6.66 7.27 1.24
CA LEU A 182 6.26 6.79 2.57
C LEU A 182 5.83 7.92 3.50
N VAL A 183 6.54 9.04 3.51
CA VAL A 183 6.18 10.21 4.31
C VAL A 183 4.81 10.75 3.87
N ILE A 184 4.58 10.89 2.57
CA ILE A 184 3.28 11.32 2.02
C ILE A 184 2.20 10.32 2.43
N THR A 185 2.42 9.02 2.25
CA THR A 185 1.48 7.97 2.63
C THR A 185 1.14 8.02 4.13
N PHE A 186 2.15 8.21 4.98
CA PHE A 186 1.95 8.32 6.43
C PHE A 186 1.17 9.59 6.80
N THR A 187 1.47 10.71 6.16
CA THR A 187 0.74 11.98 6.37
C THR A 187 -0.74 11.83 5.99
N VAL A 188 -1.02 11.21 4.85
CA VAL A 188 -2.40 10.93 4.41
C VAL A 188 -3.09 9.98 5.37
N LEU A 189 -2.41 8.94 5.84
CA LEU A 189 -2.95 7.98 6.81
C LEU A 189 -3.33 8.66 8.12
N VAL A 190 -2.42 9.44 8.70
CA VAL A 190 -2.68 10.19 9.95
C VAL A 190 -3.81 11.19 9.75
N GLY A 191 -3.79 11.96 8.66
CA GLY A 191 -4.86 12.92 8.33
C GLY A 191 -6.22 12.26 8.12
N THR A 192 -6.26 11.00 7.69
CA THR A 192 -7.51 10.25 7.51
C THR A 192 -8.04 9.67 8.83
N ILE A 193 -7.16 9.16 9.70
CA ILE A 193 -7.56 8.51 10.96
C ILE A 193 -7.84 9.54 12.06
N PHE A 194 -7.08 10.62 12.12
CA PHE A 194 -7.17 11.61 13.22
C PHE A 194 -8.57 12.21 13.41
N PRO A 195 -9.29 12.67 12.37
CA PRO A 195 -10.65 13.21 12.53
C PRO A 195 -11.62 12.17 13.10
N VAL A 196 -11.47 10.90 12.69
CA VAL A 196 -12.30 9.79 13.18
C VAL A 196 -12.07 9.54 14.66
N SER A 197 -10.82 9.46 15.07
CA SER A 197 -10.45 9.24 16.48
C SER A 197 -10.96 10.37 17.36
N TYR A 198 -10.83 11.63 16.90
CA TYR A 198 -11.28 12.80 17.64
C TYR A 198 -12.80 12.87 17.80
N THR A 199 -13.57 12.55 16.75
CA THR A 199 -15.04 12.57 16.83
C THR A 199 -15.57 11.45 17.72
N HIS A 200 -14.96 10.26 17.70
CA HIS A 200 -15.35 9.17 18.58
C HIS A 200 -15.02 9.43 20.06
N LEU A 201 -13.87 10.02 20.36
CA LEU A 201 -13.51 10.35 21.74
C LEU A 201 -14.44 11.42 22.33
N ARG A 202 -14.82 12.43 21.56
CA ARG A 202 -15.69 13.52 22.02
C ARG A 202 -17.17 13.10 22.12
N ALA A 203 -17.60 12.06 21.43
CA ALA A 203 -18.97 11.56 21.55
C ALA A 203 -19.22 10.76 22.85
N HIS A 204 -18.15 10.44 23.60
CA HIS A 204 -18.20 9.73 24.89
C HIS A 204 -17.94 10.64 26.10
N GLU A 205 -17.70 11.94 25.91
CA GLU A 205 -17.70 12.97 26.93
C GLU A 205 -19.10 13.65 27.02
#